data_7ff50597392bc707bea205e596bfa58c
#
_entry.id   7ff50597392bc707bea205e596bfa58c
#
_cell.length_a   1.000
_cell.length_b   1.000
_cell.length_c   1.000
_cell.angle_alpha   90.00
_cell.angle_beta   90.00
_cell.angle_gamma   90.00
#
_symmetry.space_group_name_H-M   'P 1'
#
loop_
_entity.id
_entity.type
_entity.pdbx_description
1 polymer ?
#
loop_
_entity_poly.entity_id
_entity_poly.type
_entity_poly.pdbx_seq_one_letter_code
_entity_poly.pdbx_strand_id
1 'polypeptide(L)'
;MQGFEFNTVGKIINGFGSALEVAGQLSRLRVEKPLLITDPGLMSIGLVQPVVEALAAKGLNPVVFDQVREDPPEATVLAAAELGRMQGVDGVIAVGGGSSMDVAKVAAVLIGSDQPLSALYGVDQVKGERLPLILVPTTAGTGSEVPPVAVITTGETTKAGVSSSVLLPDVAVLDAQLTLGLPAIITAMTGVDAMVHAIEAYT
;
A
#
# COMPACT_ATOMS: atom_id res chain seq x y z
N MET A 1 11.33 32.17 9.41
CA MET A 1 11.08 30.78 8.98
C MET A 1 9.65 30.71 8.49
N GLN A 2 9.42 30.22 7.29
CA GLN A 2 8.06 29.86 6.86
C GLN A 2 7.62 28.66 7.69
N GLY A 3 6.37 28.68 8.20
CA GLY A 3 5.79 27.52 8.87
C GLY A 3 5.67 26.33 7.91
N PHE A 4 5.77 25.11 8.43
CA PHE A 4 5.54 23.88 7.66
C PHE A 4 4.57 22.99 8.44
N GLU A 5 3.90 22.12 7.69
CA GLU A 5 3.02 21.08 8.24
C GLU A 5 3.66 19.71 7.96
N PHE A 6 3.68 18.84 8.97
CA PHE A 6 4.22 17.49 8.87
C PHE A 6 3.11 16.49 9.13
N ASN A 7 2.72 15.75 8.09
CA ASN A 7 1.71 14.70 8.15
C ASN A 7 2.34 13.34 7.81
N THR A 8 2.08 12.33 8.62
CA THR A 8 2.54 10.96 8.41
C THR A 8 1.48 9.97 8.85
N VAL A 9 1.74 8.67 8.66
CA VAL A 9 0.86 7.59 9.10
C VAL A 9 0.46 7.71 10.57
N GLY A 10 -0.81 7.44 10.86
CA GLY A 10 -1.36 7.56 12.22
C GLY A 10 -0.77 6.56 13.23
N LYS A 11 -0.31 5.39 12.76
CA LYS A 11 0.26 4.33 13.61
C LYS A 11 1.31 3.52 12.86
N ILE A 12 2.47 3.33 13.49
CA ILE A 12 3.51 2.40 13.02
C ILE A 12 3.62 1.26 14.04
N ILE A 13 3.57 0.01 13.53
CA ILE A 13 3.84 -1.20 14.29
C ILE A 13 5.13 -1.78 13.74
N ASN A 14 6.13 -1.95 14.58
CA ASN A 14 7.41 -2.53 14.19
C ASN A 14 7.72 -3.75 15.07
N GLY A 15 7.92 -4.89 14.43
CA GLY A 15 8.27 -6.13 15.14
C GLY A 15 8.29 -7.36 14.24
N PHE A 16 9.11 -8.34 14.60
CA PHE A 16 9.13 -9.64 13.92
C PHE A 16 7.77 -10.36 14.08
N GLY A 17 7.20 -10.83 12.99
CA GLY A 17 5.90 -11.50 12.97
C GLY A 17 4.70 -10.57 13.10
N SER A 18 4.90 -9.25 13.17
CA SER A 18 3.80 -8.28 13.30
C SER A 18 2.81 -8.29 12.12
N ALA A 19 3.25 -8.73 10.94
CA ALA A 19 2.38 -8.92 9.79
C ALA A 19 1.27 -9.97 10.02
N LEU A 20 1.51 -10.96 10.89
CA LEU A 20 0.53 -11.97 11.25
C LEU A 20 -0.55 -11.45 12.22
N GLU A 21 -0.32 -10.28 12.82
CA GLU A 21 -1.24 -9.65 13.78
C GLU A 21 -2.14 -8.58 13.15
N VAL A 22 -2.07 -8.39 11.81
CA VAL A 22 -2.84 -7.36 11.09
C VAL A 22 -4.35 -7.51 11.27
N ALA A 23 -4.86 -8.73 11.49
CA ALA A 23 -6.27 -8.98 11.76
C ALA A 23 -6.80 -8.17 12.96
N GLY A 24 -5.98 -8.01 14.01
CA GLY A 24 -6.31 -7.19 15.16
C GLY A 24 -6.42 -5.69 14.83
N GLN A 25 -5.66 -5.22 13.85
CA GLN A 25 -5.74 -3.83 13.39
C GLN A 25 -6.96 -3.63 12.49
N LEU A 26 -7.26 -4.56 11.57
CA LEU A 26 -8.48 -4.54 10.76
C LEU A 26 -9.73 -4.52 11.65
N SER A 27 -9.78 -5.34 12.70
CA SER A 27 -10.89 -5.33 13.65
C SER A 27 -11.08 -3.99 14.36
N ARG A 28 -9.98 -3.31 14.73
CA ARG A 28 -10.04 -1.96 15.32
C ARG A 28 -10.56 -0.92 14.33
N LEU A 29 -10.26 -1.08 13.05
CA LEU A 29 -10.76 -0.26 11.96
C LEU A 29 -12.17 -0.67 11.51
N ARG A 30 -12.78 -1.69 12.14
CA ARG A 30 -14.09 -2.24 11.83
C ARG A 30 -14.21 -2.79 10.42
N VAL A 31 -13.10 -3.34 9.89
CA VAL A 31 -13.05 -4.00 8.60
C VAL A 31 -13.44 -5.47 8.77
N GLU A 32 -14.43 -5.90 8.00
CA GLU A 32 -14.94 -7.27 7.99
C GLU A 32 -14.56 -8.03 6.72
N LYS A 33 -14.43 -7.33 5.60
CA LYS A 33 -14.09 -7.90 4.30
C LYS A 33 -12.96 -7.13 3.63
N PRO A 34 -11.69 -7.39 3.96
CA PRO A 34 -10.56 -6.67 3.40
C PRO A 34 -10.23 -7.09 1.96
N LEU A 35 -9.79 -6.12 1.14
CA LEU A 35 -9.07 -6.37 -0.12
C LEU A 35 -7.57 -6.44 0.19
N LEU A 36 -6.94 -7.58 -0.07
CA LEU A 36 -5.49 -7.73 0.03
C LEU A 36 -4.86 -7.52 -1.35
N ILE A 37 -4.02 -6.51 -1.47
CA ILE A 37 -3.31 -6.15 -2.71
C ILE A 37 -1.84 -6.56 -2.59
N THR A 38 -1.35 -7.28 -3.60
CA THR A 38 0.01 -7.81 -3.66
C THR A 38 0.45 -8.01 -5.12
N ASP A 39 1.63 -8.55 -5.32
CA ASP A 39 2.16 -8.89 -6.64
C ASP A 39 2.30 -10.42 -6.84
N PRO A 40 2.33 -10.90 -8.11
CA PRO A 40 2.39 -12.32 -8.41
C PRO A 40 3.72 -12.96 -7.97
N GLY A 41 4.80 -12.18 -7.86
CA GLY A 41 6.10 -12.67 -7.40
C GLY A 41 6.05 -13.10 -5.94
N LEU A 42 5.48 -12.27 -5.08
CA LEU A 42 5.31 -12.56 -3.65
C LEU A 42 4.34 -13.72 -3.41
N MET A 43 3.29 -13.82 -4.24
CA MET A 43 2.37 -14.97 -4.21
C MET A 43 3.08 -16.27 -4.58
N SER A 44 3.90 -16.25 -5.64
CA SER A 44 4.60 -17.44 -6.15
C SER A 44 5.60 -18.04 -5.17
N ILE A 45 6.24 -17.19 -4.34
CA ILE A 45 7.17 -17.63 -3.31
C ILE A 45 6.49 -17.93 -1.96
N GLY A 46 5.17 -17.77 -1.88
CA GLY A 46 4.40 -18.05 -0.67
C GLY A 46 4.57 -17.03 0.46
N LEU A 47 5.13 -15.84 0.21
CA LEU A 47 5.40 -14.84 1.25
C LEU A 47 4.11 -14.27 1.85
N VAL A 48 3.06 -14.13 1.05
CA VAL A 48 1.78 -13.55 1.46
C VAL A 48 0.88 -14.58 2.16
N GLN A 49 1.07 -15.86 1.87
CA GLN A 49 0.21 -16.93 2.35
C GLN A 49 0.05 -16.97 3.89
N PRO A 50 1.10 -16.82 4.71
CA PRO A 50 0.95 -16.78 6.17
C PRO A 50 0.05 -15.64 6.67
N VAL A 51 0.08 -14.48 5.98
CA VAL A 51 -0.79 -13.34 6.32
C VAL A 51 -2.25 -13.67 5.99
N VAL A 52 -2.51 -14.26 4.82
CA VAL A 52 -3.87 -14.71 4.43
C VAL A 52 -4.42 -15.73 5.42
N GLU A 53 -3.60 -16.71 5.83
CA GLU A 53 -3.98 -17.73 6.81
C GLU A 53 -4.25 -17.13 8.20
N ALA A 54 -3.42 -16.18 8.62
CA ALA A 54 -3.63 -15.47 9.89
C ALA A 54 -4.91 -14.64 9.91
N LEU A 55 -5.27 -14.03 8.78
CA LEU A 55 -6.55 -13.34 8.60
C LEU A 55 -7.71 -14.33 8.67
N ALA A 56 -7.64 -15.43 7.90
CA ALA A 56 -8.67 -16.47 7.86
C ALA A 56 -8.90 -17.11 9.24
N ALA A 57 -7.85 -17.35 10.01
CA ALA A 57 -7.92 -17.87 11.38
C ALA A 57 -8.69 -16.95 12.35
N LYS A 58 -8.85 -15.67 12.00
CA LYS A 58 -9.64 -14.67 12.74
C LYS A 58 -11.01 -14.41 12.09
N GLY A 59 -11.41 -15.23 11.11
CA GLY A 59 -12.68 -15.10 10.41
C GLY A 59 -12.69 -14.04 9.30
N LEU A 60 -11.56 -13.41 9.01
CA LEU A 60 -11.40 -12.45 7.93
C LEU A 60 -10.91 -13.19 6.67
N ASN A 61 -11.76 -13.32 5.66
CA ASN A 61 -11.40 -13.94 4.40
C ASN A 61 -11.12 -12.84 3.37
N PRO A 62 -9.86 -12.47 3.13
CA PRO A 62 -9.56 -11.37 2.22
C PRO A 62 -9.90 -11.72 0.78
N VAL A 63 -10.42 -10.75 0.05
CA VAL A 63 -10.40 -10.77 -1.40
C VAL A 63 -8.96 -10.46 -1.83
N VAL A 64 -8.33 -11.33 -2.62
CA VAL A 64 -6.94 -11.16 -3.02
C VAL A 64 -6.87 -10.60 -4.43
N PHE A 65 -6.13 -9.51 -4.60
CA PHE A 65 -5.72 -8.95 -5.87
C PHE A 65 -4.19 -9.06 -5.98
N ASP A 66 -3.70 -9.97 -6.81
CA ASP A 66 -2.29 -10.35 -6.95
C ASP A 66 -1.67 -9.94 -8.30
N GLN A 67 -2.26 -8.95 -8.98
CA GLN A 67 -1.87 -8.57 -10.34
C GLN A 67 -1.06 -7.27 -10.40
N VAL A 68 -0.52 -6.81 -9.26
CA VAL A 68 0.33 -5.62 -9.27
C VAL A 68 1.62 -5.92 -10.00
N ARG A 69 2.06 -4.96 -10.83
CA ARG A 69 3.34 -4.97 -11.53
C ARG A 69 4.19 -3.83 -11.04
N GLU A 70 5.49 -3.94 -11.24
CA GLU A 70 6.40 -2.80 -11.11
C GLU A 70 5.94 -1.66 -12.01
N ASP A 71 6.06 -0.41 -11.53
CA ASP A 71 5.55 0.78 -12.21
C ASP A 71 4.07 0.62 -12.65
N PRO A 72 3.14 0.46 -11.70
CA PRO A 72 1.79 -0.01 -11.99
C PRO A 72 1.04 0.95 -12.92
N PRO A 73 0.48 0.46 -14.05
CA PRO A 73 -0.35 1.27 -14.91
C PRO A 73 -1.72 1.54 -14.30
N GLU A 74 -2.40 2.58 -14.79
CA GLU A 74 -3.77 2.94 -14.38
C GLU A 74 -4.73 1.74 -14.42
N ALA A 75 -4.60 0.88 -15.43
CA ALA A 75 -5.44 -0.31 -15.58
C ALA A 75 -5.36 -1.26 -14.38
N THR A 76 -4.17 -1.40 -13.76
CA THR A 76 -3.99 -2.22 -12.55
C THR A 76 -4.74 -1.63 -11.36
N VAL A 77 -4.67 -0.31 -11.18
CA VAL A 77 -5.40 0.39 -10.11
C VAL A 77 -6.92 0.27 -10.29
N LEU A 78 -7.38 0.49 -11.52
CA LEU A 78 -8.80 0.39 -11.86
C LEU A 78 -9.32 -1.04 -11.65
N ALA A 79 -8.56 -2.06 -12.06
CA ALA A 79 -8.93 -3.46 -11.86
C ALA A 79 -9.01 -3.83 -10.37
N ALA A 80 -8.07 -3.36 -9.55
CA ALA A 80 -8.11 -3.57 -8.10
C ALA A 80 -9.34 -2.91 -7.47
N ALA A 81 -9.64 -1.66 -7.85
CA ALA A 81 -10.78 -0.93 -7.35
C ALA A 81 -12.12 -1.56 -7.80
N GLU A 82 -12.21 -2.00 -9.06
CA GLU A 82 -13.39 -2.68 -9.57
C GLU A 82 -13.65 -4.00 -8.84
N LEU A 83 -12.61 -4.83 -8.67
CA LEU A 83 -12.71 -6.07 -7.87
C LEU A 83 -13.22 -5.76 -6.46
N GLY A 84 -12.65 -4.75 -5.80
CA GLY A 84 -13.06 -4.34 -4.47
C GLY A 84 -14.54 -3.94 -4.39
N ARG A 85 -15.02 -3.12 -5.33
CA ARG A 85 -16.43 -2.71 -5.42
C ARG A 85 -17.36 -3.90 -5.67
N MET A 86 -17.02 -4.76 -6.64
CA MET A 86 -17.81 -5.95 -6.98
C MET A 86 -17.95 -6.90 -5.80
N GLN A 87 -16.91 -7.02 -5.00
CA GLN A 87 -16.87 -7.89 -3.84
C GLN A 87 -17.43 -7.23 -2.57
N GLY A 88 -17.71 -5.93 -2.59
CA GLY A 88 -18.21 -5.17 -1.45
C GLY A 88 -17.21 -5.16 -0.29
N VAL A 89 -15.93 -4.91 -0.57
CA VAL A 89 -14.89 -4.81 0.46
C VAL A 89 -15.06 -3.51 1.25
N ASP A 90 -14.67 -3.52 2.50
CA ASP A 90 -14.80 -2.40 3.45
C ASP A 90 -13.47 -1.92 4.03
N GLY A 91 -12.35 -2.45 3.54
CA GLY A 91 -11.00 -2.03 3.89
C GLY A 91 -9.98 -2.58 2.91
N VAL A 92 -8.79 -1.99 2.91
CA VAL A 92 -7.69 -2.38 2.02
C VAL A 92 -6.43 -2.67 2.86
N ILE A 93 -5.74 -3.74 2.52
CA ILE A 93 -4.41 -4.08 3.04
C ILE A 93 -3.48 -4.32 1.85
N ALA A 94 -2.29 -3.72 1.86
CA ALA A 94 -1.24 -4.10 0.93
C ALA A 94 -0.16 -4.90 1.65
N VAL A 95 0.28 -5.99 1.03
CA VAL A 95 1.49 -6.74 1.41
C VAL A 95 2.38 -6.75 0.20
N GLY A 96 3.45 -5.94 0.20
CA GLY A 96 4.28 -5.80 -0.99
C GLY A 96 5.27 -4.63 -0.95
N GLY A 97 5.91 -4.37 -2.06
CA GLY A 97 6.77 -3.21 -2.27
C GLY A 97 5.99 -1.92 -2.54
N GLY A 98 6.70 -0.86 -2.90
CA GLY A 98 6.11 0.46 -3.20
C GLY A 98 4.96 0.41 -4.19
N SER A 99 5.10 -0.33 -5.28
CA SER A 99 4.04 -0.48 -6.31
C SER A 99 2.73 -1.04 -5.75
N SER A 100 2.81 -2.09 -4.91
CA SER A 100 1.62 -2.68 -4.27
C SER A 100 0.97 -1.69 -3.30
N MET A 101 1.77 -0.95 -2.54
CA MET A 101 1.28 0.06 -1.60
C MET A 101 0.64 1.25 -2.32
N ASP A 102 1.22 1.72 -3.42
CA ASP A 102 0.68 2.82 -4.21
C ASP A 102 -0.65 2.46 -4.87
N VAL A 103 -0.75 1.24 -5.44
CA VAL A 103 -2.02 0.71 -5.95
C VAL A 103 -3.07 0.65 -4.83
N ALA A 104 -2.70 0.19 -3.63
CA ALA A 104 -3.61 0.07 -2.50
C ALA A 104 -4.14 1.42 -2.03
N LYS A 105 -3.28 2.43 -1.92
CA LYS A 105 -3.67 3.80 -1.56
C LYS A 105 -4.72 4.36 -2.51
N VAL A 106 -4.45 4.28 -3.82
CA VAL A 106 -5.36 4.82 -4.82
C VAL A 106 -6.63 3.98 -4.93
N ALA A 107 -6.53 2.65 -4.88
CA ALA A 107 -7.70 1.76 -4.88
C ALA A 107 -8.61 2.03 -3.67
N ALA A 108 -8.05 2.26 -2.47
CA ALA A 108 -8.84 2.59 -1.28
C ALA A 108 -9.67 3.88 -1.46
N VAL A 109 -9.11 4.89 -2.14
CA VAL A 109 -9.84 6.12 -2.51
C VAL A 109 -10.93 5.80 -3.53
N LEU A 110 -10.58 5.11 -4.61
CA LEU A 110 -11.54 4.81 -5.69
C LEU A 110 -12.71 3.96 -5.23
N ILE A 111 -12.50 3.03 -4.29
CA ILE A 111 -13.59 2.21 -3.73
C ILE A 111 -14.45 3.04 -2.79
N GLY A 112 -13.86 3.91 -1.98
CA GLY A 112 -14.54 4.73 -0.98
C GLY A 112 -15.21 5.99 -1.55
N SER A 113 -14.96 6.34 -2.82
CA SER A 113 -15.49 7.56 -3.45
C SER A 113 -15.91 7.32 -4.90
N ASP A 114 -16.71 8.25 -5.45
CA ASP A 114 -17.12 8.23 -6.86
C ASP A 114 -16.17 9.03 -7.78
N GLN A 115 -15.02 9.47 -7.24
CA GLN A 115 -14.07 10.29 -8.00
C GLN A 115 -13.34 9.44 -9.04
N PRO A 116 -13.26 9.85 -10.32
CA PRO A 116 -12.52 9.09 -11.33
C PRO A 116 -11.01 9.22 -11.10
N LEU A 117 -10.23 8.19 -11.45
CA LEU A 117 -8.77 8.15 -11.29
C LEU A 117 -8.09 9.38 -11.91
N SER A 118 -8.53 9.79 -13.11
CA SER A 118 -7.97 10.96 -13.81
C SER A 118 -8.08 12.29 -13.05
N ALA A 119 -9.00 12.37 -12.09
CA ALA A 119 -9.18 13.57 -11.28
C ALA A 119 -8.39 13.53 -9.95
N LEU A 120 -7.65 12.46 -9.67
CA LEU A 120 -6.84 12.32 -8.45
C LEU A 120 -5.42 12.88 -8.59
N TYR A 121 -4.90 12.99 -9.81
CA TYR A 121 -3.51 13.38 -10.05
C TYR A 121 -3.21 14.81 -9.62
N GLY A 122 -2.02 14.99 -9.04
CA GLY A 122 -1.55 16.27 -8.52
C GLY A 122 -1.61 16.35 -7.00
N VAL A 123 -1.54 17.56 -6.48
CA VAL A 123 -1.52 17.84 -5.03
C VAL A 123 -2.94 18.22 -4.58
N ASP A 124 -3.42 17.56 -3.51
CA ASP A 124 -4.70 17.82 -2.85
C ASP A 124 -5.94 17.77 -3.79
N GLN A 125 -5.87 16.89 -4.80
CA GLN A 125 -6.99 16.70 -5.74
C GLN A 125 -7.99 15.63 -5.25
N VAL A 126 -7.63 14.81 -4.27
CA VAL A 126 -8.52 13.79 -3.70
C VAL A 126 -9.61 14.47 -2.87
N LYS A 127 -10.87 14.21 -3.23
CA LYS A 127 -12.05 14.73 -2.54
C LYS A 127 -12.82 13.56 -1.91
N GLY A 128 -13.20 13.71 -0.66
CA GLY A 128 -13.92 12.66 0.07
C GLY A 128 -13.00 11.78 0.89
N GLU A 129 -13.50 10.60 1.23
CA GLU A 129 -12.84 9.65 2.12
C GLU A 129 -12.34 8.43 1.34
N ARG A 130 -11.40 7.69 1.91
CA ARG A 130 -10.98 6.38 1.46
C ARG A 130 -11.49 5.29 2.39
N LEU A 131 -11.44 4.04 1.96
CA LEU A 131 -11.58 2.90 2.87
C LEU A 131 -10.42 2.84 3.87
N PRO A 132 -10.60 2.23 5.06
CA PRO A 132 -9.52 1.90 5.97
C PRO A 132 -8.36 1.21 5.25
N LEU A 133 -7.12 1.62 5.57
CA LEU A 133 -5.92 1.22 4.83
C LEU A 133 -4.80 0.79 5.77
N ILE A 134 -4.29 -0.41 5.57
CA ILE A 134 -3.09 -0.94 6.24
C ILE A 134 -2.02 -1.25 5.19
N LEU A 135 -0.79 -0.79 5.43
CA LEU A 135 0.34 -1.05 4.55
C LEU A 135 1.40 -1.89 5.26
N VAL A 136 1.83 -2.96 4.59
CA VAL A 136 2.81 -3.93 5.08
C VAL A 136 3.92 -4.06 4.04
N PRO A 137 5.00 -3.26 4.14
CA PRO A 137 6.09 -3.31 3.18
C PRO A 137 6.87 -4.62 3.26
N THR A 138 7.28 -5.15 2.11
CA THR A 138 8.18 -6.30 1.98
C THR A 138 9.56 -5.89 1.49
N THR A 139 9.77 -4.60 1.23
CA THR A 139 11.06 -4.00 0.84
C THR A 139 11.42 -2.88 1.79
N ALA A 140 12.70 -2.65 2.02
CA ALA A 140 13.21 -1.53 2.80
C ALA A 140 13.92 -0.53 1.87
N GLY A 141 13.17 0.42 1.32
CA GLY A 141 13.66 1.38 0.33
C GLY A 141 12.71 2.55 0.17
N THR A 142 11.60 2.33 -0.51
CA THR A 142 10.68 3.38 -0.95
C THR A 142 10.04 4.19 0.18
N GLY A 143 9.89 3.59 1.36
CA GLY A 143 9.16 4.22 2.46
C GLY A 143 7.68 4.50 2.16
N SER A 144 7.11 3.93 1.09
CA SER A 144 5.74 4.24 0.64
C SER A 144 4.67 3.95 1.69
N GLU A 145 4.96 3.24 2.76
CA GLU A 145 4.04 2.98 3.87
C GLU A 145 3.75 4.19 4.76
N VAL A 146 4.50 5.28 4.65
CA VAL A 146 4.34 6.43 5.54
C VAL A 146 3.93 7.75 4.88
N PRO A 147 4.26 8.07 3.60
CA PRO A 147 3.90 9.34 3.00
C PRO A 147 2.50 9.35 2.39
N PRO A 148 1.91 10.54 2.23
CA PRO A 148 0.62 10.76 1.58
C PRO A 148 0.72 10.77 0.04
N VAL A 149 1.60 9.96 -0.54
CA VAL A 149 1.90 9.98 -1.98
C VAL A 149 1.76 8.60 -2.57
N ALA A 150 1.25 8.52 -3.79
CA ALA A 150 1.27 7.34 -4.64
C ALA A 150 1.69 7.72 -6.06
N VAL A 151 2.44 6.85 -6.73
CA VAL A 151 2.94 7.07 -8.11
C VAL A 151 2.36 6.00 -9.03
N ILE A 152 1.66 6.43 -10.07
CA ILE A 152 1.00 5.56 -11.05
C ILE A 152 1.53 5.89 -12.46
N THR A 153 1.72 4.88 -13.28
CA THR A 153 2.14 5.06 -14.66
C THR A 153 0.93 5.37 -15.54
N THR A 154 0.96 6.54 -16.17
CA THR A 154 -0.05 6.99 -17.15
C THR A 154 0.54 6.89 -18.56
N GLY A 155 -0.29 6.52 -19.53
CA GLY A 155 0.18 6.29 -20.91
C GLY A 155 1.21 5.15 -20.97
N GLU A 156 2.27 5.33 -21.76
CA GLU A 156 3.30 4.29 -21.95
C GLU A 156 4.38 4.32 -20.86
N THR A 157 4.86 5.50 -20.45
CA THR A 157 6.02 5.64 -19.56
C THR A 157 5.94 6.81 -18.58
N THR A 158 4.90 7.63 -18.65
CA THR A 158 4.79 8.84 -17.81
C THR A 158 4.35 8.45 -16.41
N LYS A 159 5.07 8.90 -15.40
CA LYS A 159 4.68 8.74 -13.99
C LYS A 159 3.89 9.95 -13.53
N ALA A 160 2.72 9.70 -12.96
CA ALA A 160 1.88 10.72 -12.38
C ALA A 160 1.70 10.47 -10.88
N GLY A 161 1.90 11.51 -10.08
CA GLY A 161 1.76 11.45 -8.63
C GLY A 161 0.35 11.84 -8.19
N VAL A 162 -0.15 11.14 -7.19
CA VAL A 162 -1.29 11.55 -6.36
C VAL A 162 -0.74 11.90 -5.00
N SER A 163 -0.86 13.15 -4.57
CA SER A 163 -0.40 13.62 -3.26
C SER A 163 -1.57 14.23 -2.49
N SER A 164 -1.97 13.58 -1.42
CA SER A 164 -3.08 14.05 -0.58
C SER A 164 -3.02 13.39 0.79
N SER A 165 -3.32 14.16 1.85
CA SER A 165 -3.43 13.62 3.21
C SER A 165 -4.44 12.46 3.34
N VAL A 166 -5.40 12.37 2.43
CA VAL A 166 -6.35 11.24 2.35
C VAL A 166 -5.66 9.91 2.06
N LEU A 167 -4.48 9.90 1.40
CA LEU A 167 -3.72 8.68 1.09
C LEU A 167 -2.92 8.14 2.29
N LEU A 168 -2.80 8.90 3.39
CA LEU A 168 -2.10 8.42 4.58
C LEU A 168 -2.77 7.14 5.09
N PRO A 169 -2.03 6.04 5.30
CA PRO A 169 -2.62 4.83 5.86
C PRO A 169 -3.00 5.01 7.32
N ASP A 170 -3.94 4.21 7.80
CA ASP A 170 -4.29 4.16 9.22
C ASP A 170 -3.17 3.47 10.02
N VAL A 171 -2.58 2.44 9.44
CA VAL A 171 -1.51 1.65 10.07
C VAL A 171 -0.45 1.25 9.04
N ALA A 172 0.81 1.46 9.38
CA ALA A 172 1.95 0.83 8.72
C ALA A 172 2.50 -0.29 9.62
N VAL A 173 2.72 -1.48 9.05
CA VAL A 173 3.23 -2.65 9.79
C VAL A 173 4.58 -3.04 9.23
N LEU A 174 5.64 -2.78 9.99
CA LEU A 174 7.03 -3.04 9.62
C LEU A 174 7.48 -4.38 10.21
N ASP A 175 7.44 -5.41 9.38
CA ASP A 175 7.89 -6.76 9.74
C ASP A 175 9.14 -7.11 8.94
N ALA A 176 10.30 -7.00 9.57
CA ALA A 176 11.57 -7.27 8.91
C ALA A 176 11.70 -8.72 8.41
N GLN A 177 10.92 -9.69 8.93
CA GLN A 177 10.94 -11.06 8.42
C GLN A 177 10.50 -11.13 6.95
N LEU A 178 9.62 -10.24 6.50
CA LEU A 178 9.15 -10.20 5.12
C LEU A 178 10.25 -9.79 4.13
N THR A 179 11.33 -9.20 4.60
CA THR A 179 12.45 -8.78 3.74
C THR A 179 13.57 -9.84 3.62
N LEU A 180 13.59 -10.85 4.50
CA LEU A 180 14.70 -11.81 4.57
C LEU A 180 14.81 -12.72 3.35
N GLY A 181 13.70 -12.99 2.66
CA GLY A 181 13.65 -13.82 1.45
C GLY A 181 13.90 -13.08 0.14
N LEU A 182 14.14 -11.76 0.18
CA LEU A 182 14.37 -10.98 -1.03
C LEU A 182 15.68 -11.38 -1.72
N PRO A 183 15.71 -11.45 -3.07
CA PRO A 183 16.95 -11.58 -3.82
C PRO A 183 17.94 -10.46 -3.46
N ALA A 184 19.23 -10.79 -3.36
CA ALA A 184 20.27 -9.83 -2.96
C ALA A 184 20.28 -8.57 -3.83
N ILE A 185 19.99 -8.70 -5.13
CA ILE A 185 19.92 -7.56 -6.05
C ILE A 185 18.76 -6.61 -5.68
N ILE A 186 17.60 -7.12 -5.29
CA ILE A 186 16.46 -6.30 -4.88
C ILE A 186 16.79 -5.59 -3.57
N THR A 187 17.40 -6.29 -2.60
CA THR A 187 17.85 -5.69 -1.34
C THR A 187 18.86 -4.55 -1.59
N ALA A 188 19.81 -4.75 -2.53
CA ALA A 188 20.77 -3.71 -2.89
C ALA A 188 20.09 -2.50 -3.54
N MET A 189 19.21 -2.72 -4.51
CA MET A 189 18.47 -1.65 -5.19
C MET A 189 17.63 -0.82 -4.23
N THR A 190 16.86 -1.47 -3.37
CA THR A 190 16.03 -0.78 -2.37
C THR A 190 16.86 -0.09 -1.29
N GLY A 191 18.01 -0.65 -0.92
CA GLY A 191 18.96 0.00 0.00
C GLY A 191 19.57 1.28 -0.60
N VAL A 192 19.90 1.28 -1.89
CA VAL A 192 20.37 2.50 -2.59
C VAL A 192 19.24 3.53 -2.67
N ASP A 193 18.01 3.12 -2.95
CA ASP A 193 16.83 3.98 -2.97
C ASP A 193 16.64 4.69 -1.62
N ALA A 194 16.71 3.95 -0.49
CA ALA A 194 16.65 4.53 0.84
C ALA A 194 17.79 5.53 1.11
N MET A 195 19.00 5.25 0.61
CA MET A 195 20.13 6.18 0.72
C MET A 195 19.89 7.47 -0.06
N VAL A 196 19.35 7.37 -1.28
CA VAL A 196 19.02 8.55 -2.12
C VAL A 196 17.96 9.41 -1.42
N HIS A 197 16.90 8.80 -0.91
CA HIS A 197 15.87 9.52 -0.15
C HIS A 197 16.46 10.25 1.07
N ALA A 198 17.38 9.62 1.81
CA ALA A 198 18.03 10.26 2.95
C ALA A 198 18.90 11.47 2.53
N ILE A 199 19.60 11.36 1.40
CA ILE A 199 20.41 12.46 0.83
C ILE A 199 19.50 13.62 0.38
N GLU A 200 18.42 13.30 -0.37
CA GLU A 200 17.46 14.31 -0.83
C GLU A 200 16.76 15.03 0.31
N ALA A 201 16.45 14.33 1.41
CA ALA A 201 15.84 14.94 2.57
C ALA A 201 16.79 15.86 3.35
N TYR A 202 18.12 15.71 3.18
CA TYR A 202 19.13 16.52 3.84
C TYR A 202 19.50 17.79 3.05
N THR A 203 19.38 17.77 1.72
CA THR A 203 19.78 18.87 0.82
C THR A 203 18.61 19.80 0.48
#